data_dd846dcabc0e8ebfdd9901029f887813
#
_entry.id   dd846dcabc0e8ebfdd9901029f887813
#
_cell.length_a   1.000
_cell.length_b   1.000
_cell.length_c   1.000
_cell.angle_alpha   90.00
_cell.angle_beta   90.00
_cell.angle_gamma   90.00
#
_symmetry.space_group_name_H-M   'P 1'
#
loop_
_entity.id
_entity.type
_entity.pdbx_description
1 polymer ?
#
loop_
_entity_poly.entity_id
_entity_poly.type
_entity_poly.pdbx_seq_one_letter_code
_entity_poly.pdbx_strand_id
1 'polypeptide(L)'
;WRPEDVAAAWDGLLDEVNGRLYRQGRQSGLTMGTTVAAVLLAGGTAYAMNVGDSRVYRLTSQLRQLSRDHTLAQREVEAGRMSPAAALRTPKRNVLLRCVGGEAAVTAQHYSEPVPPGAAYVLCSDGFYRTLTGNEWTAALRPGAAQEELQSGLERLFQLTQERGERDNATAVLL
;
A
#
# COMPACT_ATOMS: atom_id res chain seq x y z
N TRP A 1 12.36 1.53 20.07
CA TRP A 1 12.25 1.19 18.63
C TRP A 1 12.89 2.30 17.82
N ARG A 2 13.98 2.00 17.12
CA ARG A 2 14.61 2.95 16.21
C ARG A 2 14.20 2.58 14.77
N PRO A 3 14.00 3.57 13.87
CA PRO A 3 13.59 3.30 12.48
C PRO A 3 14.51 2.31 11.75
N GLU A 4 15.82 2.42 11.96
CA GLU A 4 16.82 1.54 11.35
C GLU A 4 16.72 0.09 11.84
N ASP A 5 16.38 -0.15 13.11
CA ASP A 5 16.23 -1.50 13.66
C ASP A 5 14.97 -2.18 13.09
N VAL A 6 13.87 -1.43 12.96
CA VAL A 6 12.62 -1.92 12.37
C VAL A 6 12.83 -2.22 10.88
N ALA A 7 13.48 -1.32 10.15
CA ALA A 7 13.79 -1.52 8.73
C ALA A 7 14.66 -2.76 8.53
N ALA A 8 15.75 -2.92 9.30
CA ALA A 8 16.64 -4.08 9.20
C ALA A 8 15.92 -5.41 9.50
N ALA A 9 15.03 -5.44 10.51
CA ALA A 9 14.24 -6.63 10.81
C ALA A 9 13.28 -6.99 9.68
N TRP A 10 12.62 -6.00 9.08
CA TRP A 10 11.73 -6.22 7.94
C TRP A 10 12.48 -6.64 6.68
N ASP A 11 13.63 -6.03 6.39
CA ASP A 11 14.46 -6.43 5.25
C ASP A 11 14.94 -7.88 5.36
N GLY A 12 15.33 -8.33 6.55
CA GLY A 12 15.69 -9.72 6.78
C GLY A 12 14.54 -10.70 6.51
N LEU A 13 13.32 -10.38 6.96
CA LEU A 13 12.12 -11.17 6.67
C LEU A 13 11.77 -11.14 5.18
N LEU A 14 11.89 -9.97 4.55
CA LEU A 14 11.62 -9.79 3.14
C LEU A 14 12.57 -10.61 2.28
N ASP A 15 13.86 -10.61 2.58
CA ASP A 15 14.87 -11.39 1.86
C ASP A 15 14.59 -12.90 1.95
N GLU A 16 14.19 -13.38 3.12
CA GLU A 16 13.82 -14.78 3.31
C GLU A 16 12.60 -15.16 2.45
N VAL A 17 11.52 -14.38 2.54
CA VAL A 17 10.28 -14.64 1.80
C VAL A 17 10.52 -14.50 0.29
N ASN A 18 11.22 -13.45 -0.14
CA ASN A 18 11.58 -13.23 -1.54
C ASN A 18 12.37 -14.42 -2.10
N GLY A 19 13.39 -14.86 -1.38
CA GLY A 19 14.22 -15.98 -1.80
C GLY A 19 13.42 -17.30 -1.91
N ARG A 20 12.45 -17.54 -1.03
CA ARG A 20 11.56 -18.71 -1.11
C ARG A 20 10.68 -18.66 -2.36
N LEU A 21 9.96 -17.55 -2.58
CA LEU A 21 9.06 -17.37 -3.73
C LEU A 21 9.82 -17.43 -5.05
N TYR A 22 10.95 -16.74 -5.15
CA TYR A 22 11.78 -16.74 -6.36
C TYR A 22 12.26 -18.15 -6.73
N ARG A 23 12.78 -18.92 -5.76
CA ARG A 23 13.22 -20.29 -6.01
C ARG A 23 12.06 -21.19 -6.42
N GLN A 24 10.91 -21.09 -5.76
CA GLN A 24 9.72 -21.88 -6.09
C GLN A 24 9.23 -21.57 -7.50
N GLY A 25 9.17 -20.29 -7.89
CA GLY A 25 8.82 -19.88 -9.24
C GLY A 25 9.76 -20.47 -10.27
N ARG A 26 11.07 -20.38 -10.04
CA ARG A 26 12.10 -20.96 -10.93
C ARG A 26 11.96 -22.49 -11.08
N GLN A 27 11.68 -23.20 -10.00
CA GLN A 27 11.52 -24.65 -10.02
C GLN A 27 10.27 -25.10 -10.75
N SER A 28 9.18 -24.32 -10.66
CA SER A 28 7.92 -24.64 -11.33
C SER A 28 7.79 -24.06 -12.75
N GLY A 29 8.81 -23.33 -13.23
CA GLY A 29 8.75 -22.67 -14.54
C GLY A 29 7.76 -21.50 -14.59
N LEU A 30 7.32 -20.99 -13.44
CA LEU A 30 6.37 -19.89 -13.31
C LEU A 30 7.04 -18.64 -12.74
N THR A 31 6.58 -17.48 -13.14
CA THR A 31 6.91 -16.24 -12.43
C THR A 31 5.92 -16.09 -11.27
N MET A 32 6.42 -16.16 -10.04
CA MET A 32 5.63 -15.93 -8.83
C MET A 32 5.99 -14.56 -8.27
N GLY A 33 4.97 -13.79 -7.89
CA GLY A 33 5.22 -12.47 -7.30
C GLY A 33 4.02 -12.01 -6.49
N THR A 34 4.31 -11.19 -5.46
CA THR A 34 3.29 -10.53 -4.65
C THR A 34 3.75 -9.13 -4.24
N THR A 35 2.80 -8.31 -3.81
CA THR A 35 3.08 -7.03 -3.15
C THR A 35 3.10 -7.22 -1.63
N VAL A 36 3.72 -6.28 -0.92
CA VAL A 36 3.68 -6.22 0.54
C VAL A 36 3.45 -4.77 0.96
N ALA A 37 2.53 -4.58 1.90
CA ALA A 37 2.37 -3.35 2.65
C ALA A 37 2.30 -3.71 4.15
N ALA A 38 3.09 -3.05 4.98
CA ALA A 38 3.14 -3.30 6.42
C ALA A 38 3.17 -1.99 7.20
N VAL A 39 2.56 -2.01 8.39
CA VAL A 39 2.61 -0.92 9.37
C VAL A 39 2.84 -1.50 10.76
N LEU A 40 3.74 -0.88 11.51
CA LEU A 40 3.96 -1.10 12.94
C LEU A 40 3.76 0.22 13.67
N LEU A 41 2.88 0.24 14.67
CA LEU A 41 2.70 1.36 15.58
C LEU A 41 3.38 1.02 16.91
N ALA A 42 4.47 1.69 17.22
CA ALA A 42 5.23 1.41 18.43
C ALA A 42 5.91 2.68 18.97
N GLY A 43 5.86 2.88 20.29
CA GLY A 43 6.54 4.00 20.94
C GLY A 43 6.14 5.39 20.43
N GLY A 44 4.87 5.57 20.02
CA GLY A 44 4.40 6.85 19.46
C GLY A 44 4.87 7.11 18.02
N THR A 45 5.47 6.12 17.36
CA THR A 45 5.96 6.20 15.98
C THR A 45 5.24 5.18 15.11
N ALA A 46 4.84 5.58 13.91
CA ALA A 46 4.41 4.70 12.85
C ALA A 46 5.59 4.37 11.94
N TYR A 47 5.84 3.09 11.76
CA TYR A 47 6.79 2.55 10.78
C TYR A 47 5.99 1.91 9.67
N ALA A 48 6.33 2.20 8.42
CA ALA A 48 5.66 1.59 7.27
C ALA A 48 6.68 1.07 6.28
N MET A 49 6.33 -0.03 5.61
CA MET A 49 7.11 -0.63 4.54
C MET A 49 6.20 -0.99 3.37
N ASN A 50 6.69 -0.84 2.14
CA ASN A 50 6.01 -1.41 0.98
C ASN A 50 6.96 -1.96 -0.09
N VAL A 51 6.45 -2.98 -0.81
CA VAL A 51 6.97 -3.48 -2.09
C VAL A 51 5.78 -3.67 -3.02
N GLY A 52 5.80 -3.04 -4.18
CA GLY A 52 4.70 -3.09 -5.15
C GLY A 52 3.81 -1.85 -5.11
N ASP A 53 2.53 -2.02 -5.38
CA ASP A 53 1.52 -0.96 -5.50
C ASP A 53 0.38 -1.07 -4.47
N SER A 54 0.45 -2.03 -3.54
CA SER A 54 -0.35 -1.96 -2.32
C SER A 54 0.08 -0.76 -1.49
N ARG A 55 -0.87 -0.03 -0.96
CA ARG A 55 -0.62 1.29 -0.36
C ARG A 55 -0.82 1.32 1.15
N VAL A 56 -0.06 2.21 1.77
CA VAL A 56 -0.25 2.63 3.16
C VAL A 56 -0.65 4.10 3.16
N TYR A 57 -1.77 4.39 3.79
CA TYR A 57 -2.25 5.76 4.01
C TYR A 57 -2.29 6.10 5.48
N ARG A 58 -2.01 7.36 5.80
CA ARG A 58 -2.39 7.98 7.06
C ARG A 58 -3.62 8.84 6.84
N LEU A 59 -4.59 8.69 7.71
CA LEU A 59 -5.81 9.48 7.75
C LEU A 59 -5.80 10.36 9.01
N THR A 60 -5.91 11.66 8.79
CA THR A 60 -6.18 12.69 9.80
C THR A 60 -7.34 13.55 9.27
N SER A 61 -7.32 14.85 9.37
CA SER A 61 -8.21 15.72 8.59
C SER A 61 -8.01 15.59 7.07
N GLN A 62 -6.90 14.97 6.67
CA GLN A 62 -6.55 14.71 5.27
C GLN A 62 -6.07 13.27 5.11
N LEU A 63 -6.33 12.69 3.93
CA LEU A 63 -5.75 11.43 3.51
C LEU A 63 -4.35 11.68 2.91
N ARG A 64 -3.33 11.05 3.46
CA ARG A 64 -1.97 11.12 2.94
C ARG A 64 -1.44 9.72 2.64
N GLN A 65 -1.09 9.47 1.38
CA GLN A 65 -0.35 8.26 1.03
C GLN A 65 1.08 8.34 1.59
N LEU A 66 1.49 7.35 2.35
CA LEU A 66 2.84 7.20 2.90
C LEU A 66 3.72 6.36 1.97
N SER A 67 3.17 5.26 1.45
CA SER A 67 3.87 4.39 0.50
C SER A 67 3.99 5.03 -0.87
N ARG A 68 4.96 4.56 -1.65
CA ARG A 68 5.16 4.95 -3.04
C ARG A 68 4.96 3.71 -3.92
N ASP A 69 4.14 3.84 -4.96
CA ASP A 69 3.89 2.73 -5.86
C ASP A 69 5.13 2.36 -6.68
N HIS A 70 5.50 1.11 -6.71
CA HIS A 70 6.57 0.62 -7.55
C HIS A 70 6.04 0.20 -8.94
N THR A 71 5.41 1.16 -9.64
CA THR A 71 4.83 0.95 -10.97
C THR A 71 5.54 1.78 -12.05
N LEU A 72 5.37 1.36 -13.29
CA LEU A 72 5.86 2.12 -14.44
C LEU A 72 5.22 3.51 -14.51
N ALA A 73 3.91 3.61 -14.23
CA ALA A 73 3.20 4.89 -14.21
C ALA A 73 3.77 5.85 -13.16
N GLN A 74 4.03 5.38 -11.94
CA GLN A 74 4.63 6.19 -10.88
C GLN A 74 6.03 6.69 -11.28
N ARG A 75 6.85 5.85 -11.89
CA ARG A 75 8.17 6.25 -12.41
C ARG A 75 8.07 7.35 -13.48
N GLU A 76 7.06 7.29 -14.36
CA GLU A 76 6.84 8.32 -15.37
C GLU A 76 6.40 9.66 -14.76
N VAL A 77 5.59 9.61 -13.68
CA VAL A 77 5.20 10.82 -12.93
C VAL A 77 6.42 11.49 -12.30
N GLU A 78 7.27 10.73 -11.65
CA GLU A 78 8.48 11.25 -10.97
C GLU A 78 9.52 11.80 -11.93
N ALA A 79 9.58 11.22 -13.12
CA ALA A 79 10.42 11.73 -14.19
C ALA A 79 9.82 12.96 -14.91
N GLY A 80 8.66 13.46 -14.46
CA GLY A 80 7.97 14.59 -15.07
C GLY A 80 7.38 14.30 -16.45
N ARG A 81 7.35 13.04 -16.89
CA ARG A 81 6.81 12.64 -18.21
C ARG A 81 5.32 12.35 -18.21
N MET A 82 4.70 12.29 -17.03
CA MET A 82 3.28 12.02 -16.88
C MET A 82 2.73 12.80 -15.69
N SER A 83 1.50 13.34 -15.81
CA SER A 83 0.83 13.92 -14.64
C SER A 83 0.26 12.83 -13.72
N PRO A 84 0.10 13.08 -12.40
CA PRO A 84 -0.56 12.13 -11.49
C PRO A 84 -1.95 11.72 -11.96
N ALA A 85 -2.73 12.63 -12.51
CA ALA A 85 -4.06 12.34 -13.05
C ALA A 85 -4.03 11.41 -14.28
N ALA A 86 -3.01 11.54 -15.14
CA ALA A 86 -2.81 10.66 -16.28
C ALA A 86 -2.33 9.26 -15.83
N ALA A 87 -1.52 9.19 -14.77
CA ALA A 87 -1.03 7.92 -14.22
C ALA A 87 -2.17 7.01 -13.74
N LEU A 88 -3.24 7.56 -13.22
CA LEU A 88 -4.42 6.79 -12.77
C LEU A 88 -5.20 6.14 -13.94
N ARG A 89 -5.04 6.64 -15.16
CA ARG A 89 -5.82 6.22 -16.34
C ARG A 89 -5.01 5.41 -17.35
N THR A 90 -3.69 5.37 -17.22
CA THR A 90 -2.84 4.66 -18.17
C THR A 90 -2.83 3.15 -17.91
N PRO A 91 -2.77 2.29 -18.96
CA PRO A 91 -2.51 0.87 -18.79
C PRO A 91 -1.20 0.56 -18.06
N LYS A 92 -0.22 1.46 -18.10
CA LYS A 92 1.07 1.34 -17.43
C LYS A 92 0.96 1.34 -15.88
N ARG A 93 -0.19 1.73 -15.33
CA ARG A 93 -0.43 1.75 -13.87
C ARG A 93 -0.32 0.36 -13.23
N ASN A 94 -0.66 -0.69 -13.97
CA ASN A 94 -0.64 -2.08 -13.50
C ASN A 94 0.71 -2.79 -13.77
N VAL A 95 1.68 -2.08 -14.39
CA VAL A 95 3.00 -2.66 -14.66
C VAL A 95 3.88 -2.45 -13.44
N LEU A 96 4.02 -3.50 -12.63
CA LEU A 96 4.91 -3.50 -11.48
C LEU A 96 6.38 -3.48 -11.94
N LEU A 97 7.17 -2.61 -11.33
CA LEU A 97 8.62 -2.52 -11.47
C LEU A 97 9.35 -3.27 -10.35
N ARG A 98 8.61 -3.62 -9.29
CA ARG A 98 9.13 -4.32 -8.12
C ARG A 98 8.01 -5.11 -7.45
N CYS A 99 8.28 -6.38 -7.22
CA CYS A 99 7.42 -7.29 -6.44
C CYS A 99 8.27 -8.32 -5.71
N VAL A 100 7.75 -8.86 -4.63
CA VAL A 100 8.41 -9.94 -3.87
C VAL A 100 8.32 -11.23 -4.68
N GLY A 101 9.43 -11.92 -4.90
CA GLY A 101 9.51 -13.17 -5.66
C GLY A 101 9.76 -13.00 -7.16
N GLY A 102 9.66 -11.77 -7.70
CA GLY A 102 9.87 -11.51 -9.13
C GLY A 102 11.33 -11.60 -9.57
N GLU A 103 12.24 -11.21 -8.70
CA GLU A 103 13.69 -11.21 -8.94
C GLU A 103 14.42 -11.88 -7.77
N ALA A 104 15.70 -12.22 -7.97
CA ALA A 104 16.54 -12.88 -6.97
C ALA A 104 16.71 -12.03 -5.69
N ALA A 105 16.68 -10.71 -5.82
CA ALA A 105 16.72 -9.76 -4.72
C ALA A 105 15.62 -8.70 -4.88
N VAL A 106 15.10 -8.19 -3.79
CA VAL A 106 14.11 -7.11 -3.77
C VAL A 106 14.45 -6.13 -2.66
N THR A 107 14.16 -4.85 -2.88
CA THR A 107 14.36 -3.79 -1.88
C THR A 107 13.02 -3.19 -1.49
N ALA A 108 12.72 -3.16 -0.21
CA ALA A 108 11.56 -2.46 0.31
C ALA A 108 11.79 -0.93 0.37
N GLN A 109 10.70 -0.20 0.43
CA GLN A 109 10.71 1.21 0.79
C GLN A 109 10.20 1.35 2.22
N HIS A 110 10.96 2.07 3.05
CA HIS A 110 10.67 2.29 4.45
C HIS A 110 10.28 3.74 4.71
N TYR A 111 9.35 3.92 5.65
CA TYR A 111 8.89 5.22 6.14
C TYR A 111 8.77 5.17 7.65
N SER A 112 8.99 6.29 8.29
CA SER A 112 8.65 6.45 9.71
C SER A 112 8.23 7.89 9.98
N GLU A 113 7.23 8.04 10.85
CA GLU A 113 6.78 9.35 11.30
C GLU A 113 6.19 9.25 12.71
N PRO A 114 6.20 10.33 13.51
CA PRO A 114 5.43 10.38 14.75
C PRO A 114 3.94 10.15 14.45
N VAL A 115 3.24 9.38 15.31
CA VAL A 115 1.79 9.16 15.17
C VAL A 115 1.05 10.41 15.63
N PRO A 116 0.34 11.13 14.75
CA PRO A 116 -0.48 12.26 15.17
C PRO A 116 -1.64 11.79 16.06
N PRO A 117 -2.07 12.59 17.05
CA PRO A 117 -3.23 12.26 17.87
C PRO A 117 -4.48 11.97 17.01
N GLY A 118 -5.14 10.84 17.27
CA GLY A 118 -6.34 10.42 16.55
C GLY A 118 -6.13 10.02 15.09
N ALA A 119 -4.88 9.87 14.63
CA ALA A 119 -4.64 9.36 13.29
C ALA A 119 -5.06 7.89 13.16
N ALA A 120 -5.56 7.54 11.97
CA ALA A 120 -5.77 6.16 11.56
C ALA A 120 -4.83 5.82 10.40
N TYR A 121 -4.49 4.55 10.25
CA TYR A 121 -3.67 4.06 9.14
C TYR A 121 -4.47 3.02 8.36
N VAL A 122 -4.43 3.12 7.04
CA VAL A 122 -5.12 2.18 6.13
C VAL A 122 -4.10 1.56 5.21
N LEU A 123 -4.08 0.22 5.19
CA LEU A 123 -3.33 -0.56 4.22
C LEU A 123 -4.34 -1.15 3.23
N CYS A 124 -4.07 -1.05 1.94
CA CYS A 124 -5.02 -1.58 0.96
C CYS A 124 -4.37 -2.00 -0.35
N SER A 125 -5.03 -2.95 -1.02
CA SER A 125 -4.71 -3.34 -2.40
C SER A 125 -5.26 -2.32 -3.41
N ASP A 126 -4.78 -2.41 -4.64
CA ASP A 126 -5.16 -1.53 -5.74
C ASP A 126 -6.65 -1.62 -6.11
N GLY A 127 -7.26 -2.81 -6.03
CA GLY A 127 -8.70 -2.98 -6.22
C GLY A 127 -9.56 -2.22 -5.20
N PHE A 128 -8.99 -1.85 -4.03
CA PHE A 128 -9.73 -1.02 -3.07
C PHE A 128 -9.61 0.48 -3.38
N TYR A 129 -8.39 0.99 -3.64
CA TYR A 129 -8.21 2.45 -3.73
C TYR A 129 -8.42 3.02 -5.14
N ARG A 130 -8.36 2.20 -6.19
CA ARG A 130 -8.26 2.65 -7.58
C ARG A 130 -9.41 3.52 -8.05
N THR A 131 -10.60 3.25 -7.56
CA THR A 131 -11.83 3.96 -7.97
C THR A 131 -12.30 5.02 -6.98
N LEU A 132 -11.60 5.16 -5.84
CA LEU A 132 -11.99 6.06 -4.76
C LEU A 132 -11.24 7.40 -4.84
N THR A 133 -11.92 8.48 -4.42
CA THR A 133 -11.32 9.81 -4.29
C THR A 133 -10.96 10.12 -2.84
N GLY A 134 -10.01 11.03 -2.62
CA GLY A 134 -9.60 11.43 -1.26
C GLY A 134 -10.76 11.98 -0.41
N ASN A 135 -11.72 12.69 -1.04
CA ASN A 135 -12.88 13.20 -0.33
C ASN A 135 -13.82 12.09 0.17
N GLU A 136 -13.97 11.01 -0.59
CA GLU A 136 -14.78 9.86 -0.18
C GLU A 136 -14.17 9.14 1.01
N TRP A 137 -12.85 9.00 1.02
CA TRP A 137 -12.14 8.44 2.16
C TRP A 137 -12.34 9.25 3.43
N THR A 138 -12.13 10.58 3.38
CA THR A 138 -12.28 11.47 4.54
C THR A 138 -13.73 11.61 5.00
N ALA A 139 -14.69 11.44 4.10
CA ALA A 139 -16.11 11.43 4.44
C ALA A 139 -16.55 10.11 5.10
N ALA A 140 -15.99 8.98 4.66
CA ALA A 140 -16.32 7.66 5.18
C ALA A 140 -15.57 7.30 6.47
N LEU A 141 -14.30 7.70 6.57
CA LEU A 141 -13.41 7.35 7.68
C LEU A 141 -13.02 8.62 8.44
N ARG A 142 -13.75 8.93 9.50
CA ARG A 142 -13.45 10.08 10.35
C ARG A 142 -12.45 9.71 11.45
N PRO A 143 -11.30 10.35 11.53
CA PRO A 143 -10.33 10.11 12.60
C PRO A 143 -10.96 10.32 13.98
N GLY A 144 -10.65 9.44 14.93
CA GLY A 144 -11.20 9.48 16.28
C GLY A 144 -12.66 8.98 16.41
N ALA A 145 -13.28 8.51 15.32
CA ALA A 145 -14.58 7.86 15.37
C ALA A 145 -14.49 6.49 16.07
N ALA A 146 -15.63 6.00 16.58
CA ALA A 146 -15.72 4.67 17.15
C ALA A 146 -15.39 3.58 16.11
N GLN A 147 -14.90 2.43 16.58
CA GLN A 147 -14.51 1.32 15.72
C GLN A 147 -15.63 0.88 14.77
N GLU A 148 -16.88 0.83 15.27
CA GLU A 148 -18.04 0.45 14.46
C GLU A 148 -18.32 1.45 13.33
N GLU A 149 -18.11 2.76 13.59
CA GLU A 149 -18.28 3.79 12.56
C GLU A 149 -17.20 3.66 11.48
N LEU A 150 -15.96 3.39 11.87
CA LEU A 150 -14.84 3.18 10.95
C LEU A 150 -15.05 1.91 10.12
N GLN A 151 -15.52 0.83 10.73
CA GLN A 151 -15.88 -0.41 10.03
C GLN A 151 -16.98 -0.15 9.00
N SER A 152 -18.07 0.51 9.40
CA SER A 152 -19.17 0.87 8.49
C SER A 152 -18.70 1.81 7.37
N GLY A 153 -17.73 2.68 7.65
CA GLY A 153 -17.09 3.54 6.67
C GLY A 153 -16.32 2.74 5.61
N LEU A 154 -15.52 1.76 6.05
CA LEU A 154 -14.80 0.86 5.13
C LEU A 154 -15.77 0.07 4.25
N GLU A 155 -16.84 -0.49 4.82
CA GLU A 155 -17.86 -1.24 4.09
C GLU A 155 -18.53 -0.39 3.00
N ARG A 156 -18.84 0.87 3.30
CA ARG A 156 -19.35 1.81 2.29
C ARG A 156 -18.35 2.08 1.17
N LEU A 157 -17.07 2.21 1.48
CA LEU A 157 -16.04 2.37 0.47
C LEU A 157 -15.92 1.12 -0.41
N PHE A 158 -16.00 -0.08 0.16
CA PHE A 158 -16.05 -1.34 -0.62
C PHE A 158 -17.25 -1.39 -1.55
N GLN A 159 -18.45 -1.06 -1.07
CA GLN A 159 -19.65 -0.99 -1.90
C GLN A 159 -19.45 -0.02 -3.08
N LEU A 160 -18.90 1.15 -2.81
CA LEU A 160 -18.65 2.16 -3.83
C LEU A 160 -17.66 1.67 -4.90
N THR A 161 -16.62 0.90 -4.53
CA THR A 161 -15.71 0.31 -5.53
C THR A 161 -16.44 -0.69 -6.44
N GLN A 162 -17.31 -1.52 -5.88
CA GLN A 162 -18.11 -2.48 -6.64
C GLN A 162 -19.12 -1.80 -7.57
N GLU A 163 -19.83 -0.78 -7.09
CA GLU A 163 -20.77 0.01 -7.89
C GLU A 163 -20.10 0.70 -9.10
N ARG A 164 -18.81 1.04 -8.96
CA ARG A 164 -17.99 1.61 -10.04
C ARG A 164 -17.39 0.58 -10.99
N GLY A 165 -17.74 -0.68 -10.81
CA GLY A 165 -17.33 -1.76 -11.70
C GLY A 165 -15.90 -2.24 -11.48
N GLU A 166 -15.30 -1.99 -10.29
CA GLU A 166 -14.02 -2.63 -9.96
C GLU A 166 -14.23 -4.15 -9.88
N ARG A 167 -13.36 -4.89 -10.56
CA ARG A 167 -13.44 -6.35 -10.67
C ARG A 167 -12.27 -7.06 -10.02
N ASP A 168 -11.28 -6.32 -9.59
CA ASP A 168 -10.11 -6.87 -8.91
C ASP A 168 -10.43 -7.20 -7.45
N ASN A 169 -9.66 -8.13 -6.88
CA ASN A 169 -9.76 -8.42 -5.46
C ASN A 169 -9.39 -7.18 -4.64
N ALA A 170 -10.28 -6.78 -3.75
CA ALA A 170 -10.10 -5.61 -2.91
C ALA A 170 -9.90 -6.02 -1.45
N THR A 171 -8.86 -5.49 -0.83
CA THR A 171 -8.55 -5.70 0.58
C THR A 171 -8.20 -4.37 1.22
N ALA A 172 -8.70 -4.14 2.44
CA ALA A 172 -8.30 -3.01 3.27
C ALA A 172 -8.20 -3.43 4.75
N VAL A 173 -7.19 -2.90 5.43
CA VAL A 173 -6.97 -3.05 6.87
C VAL A 173 -6.87 -1.66 7.47
N LEU A 174 -7.60 -1.42 8.56
CA LEU A 174 -7.59 -0.17 9.31
C LEU A 174 -7.01 -0.39 10.71
N LEU A 175 -6.13 0.52 11.12
CA LEU A 175 -5.47 0.57 12.43
C LEU A 175 -5.77 1.90 13.11
#